data_955afa83a7eb3ac1c8367895fb087bac
#
_entry.id   955afa83a7eb3ac1c8367895fb087bac
#
_cell.length_a   1.000
_cell.length_b   1.000
_cell.length_c   1.000
_cell.angle_alpha   90.00
_cell.angle_beta   90.00
_cell.angle_gamma   90.00
#
_symmetry.space_group_name_H-M   'P 1'
#
loop_
_entity.id
_entity.type
_entity.pdbx_description
1 polymer ?
#
loop_
_entity_poly.entity_id
_entity_poly.type
_entity_poly.pdbx_seq_one_letter_code
_entity_poly.pdbx_strand_id
1 'polypeptide(L)'
;MYKRQFIPLTVGGGIRKAQDVRAMLKAGADKVAVNSAAIFDPGLINELCAIFGSQCIVIAIDAKRVSSKPSRWEIYTHGGRKPTGIDAIEWAVKMTQGDAGAGEILLTSMDRDGTKDGFDLELTKAVSNAVDVPVIASGGVGSLEHLAEGVIHGGADAVLAASIFHFAEFTVEEAKKSMQGHGIEVRL
;
A
#
# COMPACT_ATOMS: atom_id res chain seq x y z
N MET A 1 -6.15 22.83 4.96
CA MET A 1 -6.87 21.76 5.69
C MET A 1 -6.33 21.77 7.12
N TYR A 2 -7.17 22.00 8.14
CA TYR A 2 -6.69 21.92 9.52
C TYR A 2 -6.76 20.45 9.96
N LYS A 3 -5.60 19.87 10.25
CA LYS A 3 -5.50 18.53 10.80
C LYS A 3 -6.07 18.55 12.22
N ARG A 4 -7.28 18.03 12.40
CA ARG A 4 -7.95 17.91 13.71
C ARG A 4 -7.69 16.56 14.40
N GLN A 5 -6.84 15.74 13.82
CA GLN A 5 -6.51 14.39 14.28
C GLN A 5 -5.00 14.25 14.46
N PHE A 6 -4.59 13.41 15.39
CA PHE A 6 -3.19 13.11 15.68
C PHE A 6 -2.69 11.82 15.00
N ILE A 7 -3.55 11.14 14.24
CA ILE A 7 -3.16 9.97 13.44
C ILE A 7 -2.52 10.43 12.13
N PRO A 8 -1.50 9.70 11.63
CA PRO A 8 -0.88 10.01 10.34
C PRO A 8 -1.89 9.96 9.19
N LEU A 9 -1.77 10.90 8.26
CA LEU A 9 -2.60 10.99 7.07
C LEU A 9 -1.75 10.80 5.82
N THR A 10 -2.04 9.73 5.07
CA THR A 10 -1.48 9.52 3.73
C THR A 10 -2.49 9.98 2.68
N VAL A 11 -2.04 10.78 1.72
CA VAL A 11 -2.87 11.26 0.62
C VAL A 11 -2.28 10.81 -0.71
N GLY A 12 -3.10 10.31 -1.62
CA GLY A 12 -2.68 9.88 -2.95
C GLY A 12 -3.65 10.32 -4.03
N GLY A 13 -3.22 10.15 -5.28
CA GLY A 13 -4.00 10.49 -6.47
C GLY A 13 -3.58 11.82 -7.10
N GLY A 14 -3.42 11.81 -8.43
CA GLY A 14 -3.14 12.99 -9.23
C GLY A 14 -1.72 13.58 -9.12
N ILE A 15 -0.82 12.95 -8.38
CA ILE A 15 0.56 13.41 -8.18
C ILE A 15 1.38 13.12 -9.43
N ARG A 16 2.05 14.16 -9.95
CA ARG A 16 2.86 14.09 -11.17
C ARG A 16 4.24 14.71 -11.04
N LYS A 17 4.47 15.55 -10.03
CA LYS A 17 5.69 16.32 -9.82
C LYS A 17 5.88 16.73 -8.36
N ALA A 18 7.09 17.16 -8.01
CA ALA A 18 7.45 17.55 -6.65
C ALA A 18 6.58 18.67 -6.07
N GLN A 19 6.08 19.62 -6.92
CA GLN A 19 5.17 20.67 -6.46
C GLN A 19 3.85 20.13 -5.92
N ASP A 20 3.32 19.04 -6.50
CA ASP A 20 2.08 18.42 -6.05
C ASP A 20 2.27 17.82 -4.65
N VAL A 21 3.38 17.09 -4.45
CA VAL A 21 3.77 16.55 -3.14
C VAL A 21 3.91 17.65 -2.09
N ARG A 22 4.64 18.73 -2.45
CA ARG A 22 4.81 19.88 -1.56
C ARG A 22 3.48 20.51 -1.16
N ALA A 23 2.54 20.62 -2.09
CA ALA A 23 1.21 21.15 -1.81
C ALA A 23 0.43 20.25 -0.82
N MET A 24 0.48 18.93 -0.99
CA MET A 24 -0.17 17.95 -0.10
C MET A 24 0.42 17.99 1.32
N LEU A 25 1.75 17.98 1.43
CA LEU A 25 2.44 18.04 2.73
C LEU A 25 2.15 19.38 3.44
N LYS A 26 2.17 20.52 2.72
CA LYS A 26 1.79 21.83 3.28
C LYS A 26 0.32 21.89 3.70
N ALA A 27 -0.56 21.14 3.04
CA ALA A 27 -1.97 21.05 3.40
C ALA A 27 -2.23 20.15 4.64
N GLY A 28 -1.20 19.48 5.15
CA GLY A 28 -1.25 18.68 6.38
C GLY A 28 -1.22 17.16 6.18
N ALA A 29 -0.90 16.67 4.98
CA ALA A 29 -0.57 15.26 4.81
C ALA A 29 0.78 14.93 5.47
N ASP A 30 0.90 13.74 6.04
CA ASP A 30 2.16 13.23 6.60
C ASP A 30 2.94 12.44 5.56
N LYS A 31 2.22 11.73 4.69
CA LYS A 31 2.78 10.94 3.59
C LYS A 31 1.98 11.17 2.30
N VAL A 32 2.62 10.89 1.19
CA VAL A 32 2.02 11.01 -0.14
C VAL A 32 2.23 9.71 -0.92
N ALA A 33 1.14 9.15 -1.44
CA ALA A 33 1.17 7.92 -2.22
C ALA A 33 1.24 8.24 -3.73
N VAL A 34 2.22 7.66 -4.42
CA VAL A 34 2.48 7.81 -5.85
C VAL A 34 2.28 6.45 -6.54
N ASN A 35 1.53 6.42 -7.63
CA ASN A 35 1.27 5.22 -8.42
C ASN A 35 1.70 5.44 -9.89
N SER A 36 0.76 5.70 -10.79
CA SER A 36 0.99 5.75 -12.24
C SER A 36 2.10 6.72 -12.67
N ALA A 37 2.29 7.82 -11.95
CA ALA A 37 3.36 8.77 -12.27
C ALA A 37 4.74 8.13 -12.19
N ALA A 38 4.99 7.28 -11.19
CA ALA A 38 6.25 6.55 -11.05
C ALA A 38 6.47 5.53 -12.18
N ILE A 39 5.39 4.96 -12.73
CA ILE A 39 5.48 4.01 -13.85
C ILE A 39 5.90 4.73 -15.14
N PHE A 40 5.40 5.95 -15.37
CA PHE A 40 5.78 6.76 -16.52
C PHE A 40 7.15 7.41 -16.37
N ASP A 41 7.52 7.78 -15.14
CA ASP A 41 8.82 8.36 -14.81
C ASP A 41 9.34 7.74 -13.50
N PRO A 42 10.07 6.63 -13.58
CA PRO A 42 10.66 5.98 -12.39
C PRO A 42 11.63 6.89 -11.61
N GLY A 43 12.26 7.86 -12.27
CA GLY A 43 13.16 8.83 -11.65
C GLY A 43 12.45 9.77 -10.69
N LEU A 44 11.14 9.95 -10.83
CA LEU A 44 10.32 10.80 -9.96
C LEU A 44 10.42 10.36 -8.49
N ILE A 45 10.43 9.05 -8.19
CA ILE A 45 10.51 8.57 -6.80
C ILE A 45 11.81 9.01 -6.15
N ASN A 46 12.94 8.86 -6.85
CA ASN A 46 14.25 9.29 -6.36
C ASN A 46 14.29 10.82 -6.12
N GLU A 47 13.73 11.60 -7.05
CA GLU A 47 13.60 13.06 -6.91
C GLU A 47 12.78 13.42 -5.66
N LEU A 48 11.61 12.78 -5.49
CA LEU A 48 10.73 13.05 -4.36
C LEU A 48 11.37 12.68 -3.02
N CYS A 49 12.02 11.53 -2.96
CA CYS A 49 12.71 11.08 -1.74
C CYS A 49 13.90 11.98 -1.39
N ALA A 50 14.66 12.46 -2.38
CA ALA A 50 15.75 13.41 -2.15
C ALA A 50 15.25 14.76 -1.61
N ILE A 51 14.06 15.22 -2.01
CA ILE A 51 13.50 16.50 -1.59
C ILE A 51 12.76 16.41 -0.26
N PHE A 52 11.98 15.36 -0.02
CA PHE A 52 11.03 15.26 1.09
C PHE A 52 11.40 14.19 2.12
N GLY A 53 12.36 13.32 1.81
CA GLY A 53 12.71 12.13 2.58
C GLY A 53 11.86 10.91 2.22
N SER A 54 12.47 9.73 2.25
CA SER A 54 11.81 8.45 1.93
C SER A 54 10.57 8.21 2.81
N GLN A 55 10.61 8.61 4.08
CA GLN A 55 9.51 8.45 5.04
C GLN A 55 8.21 9.18 4.65
N CYS A 56 8.27 10.16 3.73
CA CYS A 56 7.10 10.88 3.24
C CYS A 56 6.51 10.28 1.97
N ILE A 57 7.22 9.34 1.32
CA ILE A 57 6.85 8.81 0.00
C ILE A 57 6.43 7.35 0.13
N VAL A 58 5.20 7.08 -0.32
CA VAL A 58 4.62 5.74 -0.41
C VAL A 58 4.49 5.38 -1.88
N ILE A 59 5.02 4.24 -2.31
CA ILE A 59 4.72 3.71 -3.65
C ILE A 59 3.46 2.85 -3.60
N ALA A 60 2.43 3.24 -4.35
CA ALA A 60 1.21 2.45 -4.49
C ALA A 60 1.33 1.53 -5.72
N ILE A 61 1.04 0.26 -5.51
CA ILE A 61 1.14 -0.81 -6.52
C ILE A 61 -0.20 -1.51 -6.63
N ASP A 62 -0.84 -1.40 -7.79
CA ASP A 62 -2.04 -2.19 -8.13
C ASP A 62 -1.57 -3.42 -8.93
N ALA A 63 -1.57 -4.58 -8.28
CA ALA A 63 -1.05 -5.83 -8.84
C ALA A 63 -2.17 -6.80 -9.20
N LYS A 64 -2.05 -7.45 -10.34
CA LYS A 64 -2.95 -8.48 -10.81
C LYS A 64 -2.19 -9.74 -11.18
N ARG A 65 -2.70 -10.91 -10.79
CA ARG A 65 -2.11 -12.19 -11.12
C ARG A 65 -2.23 -12.47 -12.62
N VAL A 66 -1.11 -12.79 -13.26
CA VAL A 66 -1.03 -13.14 -14.70
C VAL A 66 -0.59 -14.57 -14.93
N SER A 67 -0.05 -15.24 -13.90
CA SER A 67 0.30 -16.67 -13.93
C SER A 67 0.20 -17.27 -12.54
N SER A 68 -0.14 -18.56 -12.46
CA SER A 68 -0.19 -19.32 -11.21
C SER A 68 0.95 -20.34 -11.08
N LYS A 69 1.67 -20.63 -12.17
CA LYS A 69 2.80 -21.60 -12.19
C LYS A 69 3.88 -21.17 -13.20
N PRO A 70 4.98 -20.52 -12.76
CA PRO A 70 5.16 -19.91 -11.41
C PRO A 70 4.18 -18.76 -11.20
N SER A 71 3.90 -18.45 -9.94
CA SER A 71 3.06 -17.30 -9.60
C SER A 71 3.73 -16.01 -10.02
N ARG A 72 3.00 -15.18 -10.76
CA ARG A 72 3.46 -13.88 -11.25
C ARG A 72 2.33 -12.87 -11.18
N TRP A 73 2.69 -11.64 -10.83
CA TRP A 73 1.77 -10.49 -10.80
C TRP A 73 2.35 -9.36 -11.64
N GLU A 74 1.48 -8.72 -12.38
CA GLU A 74 1.79 -7.57 -13.21
C GLU A 74 1.15 -6.32 -12.61
N ILE A 75 1.85 -5.18 -12.65
CA ILE A 75 1.29 -3.91 -12.23
C ILE A 75 0.37 -3.32 -13.29
N TYR A 76 -0.68 -2.67 -12.80
CA TYR A 76 -1.69 -2.00 -13.62
C TYR A 76 -1.73 -0.51 -13.31
N THR A 77 -2.17 0.28 -14.28
CA THR A 77 -2.37 1.73 -14.17
C THR A 77 -3.83 2.10 -14.40
N HIS A 78 -4.15 3.39 -14.20
CA HIS A 78 -5.48 3.96 -14.46
C HIS A 78 -6.59 3.25 -13.65
N GLY A 79 -6.33 2.99 -12.36
CA GLY A 79 -7.29 2.28 -11.51
C GLY A 79 -7.53 0.84 -11.98
N GLY A 80 -6.48 0.14 -12.32
CA GLY A 80 -6.54 -1.26 -12.68
C GLY A 80 -6.99 -1.58 -14.11
N ARG A 81 -7.04 -0.59 -15.00
CA ARG A 81 -7.60 -0.77 -16.35
C ARG A 81 -6.56 -1.11 -17.41
N LYS A 82 -5.29 -0.74 -17.22
CA LYS A 82 -4.25 -0.85 -18.23
C LYS A 82 -3.06 -1.66 -17.72
N PRO A 83 -2.77 -2.84 -18.30
CA PRO A 83 -1.57 -3.61 -18.00
C PRO A 83 -0.31 -2.85 -18.44
N THR A 84 0.80 -3.07 -17.74
CA THR A 84 2.07 -2.40 -18.03
C THR A 84 3.16 -3.33 -18.55
N GLY A 85 3.00 -4.64 -18.39
CA GLY A 85 4.04 -5.64 -18.67
C GLY A 85 5.13 -5.71 -17.57
N ILE A 86 5.01 -4.92 -16.50
CA ILE A 86 6.02 -4.84 -15.44
C ILE A 86 5.66 -5.82 -14.32
N ASP A 87 6.61 -6.64 -13.90
CA ASP A 87 6.45 -7.53 -12.74
C ASP A 87 6.32 -6.73 -11.44
N ALA A 88 5.34 -7.09 -10.61
CA ALA A 88 5.02 -6.34 -9.40
C ALA A 88 6.12 -6.44 -8.33
N ILE A 89 6.79 -7.59 -8.22
CA ILE A 89 7.85 -7.81 -7.24
C ILE A 89 9.12 -7.06 -7.67
N GLU A 90 9.53 -7.20 -8.93
CA GLU A 90 10.68 -6.46 -9.47
C GLU A 90 10.48 -4.95 -9.35
N TRP A 91 9.26 -4.49 -9.57
CA TRP A 91 8.91 -3.08 -9.42
C TRP A 91 8.98 -2.61 -7.96
N ALA A 92 8.46 -3.38 -7.03
CA ALA A 92 8.53 -3.08 -5.60
C ALA A 92 9.99 -2.92 -5.14
N VAL A 93 10.86 -3.87 -5.50
CA VAL A 93 12.30 -3.79 -5.22
C VAL A 93 12.92 -2.53 -5.83
N LYS A 94 12.67 -2.29 -7.12
CA LYS A 94 13.23 -1.13 -7.83
C LYS A 94 12.85 0.21 -7.20
N MET A 95 11.60 0.35 -6.74
CA MET A 95 11.08 1.61 -6.19
C MET A 95 11.49 1.87 -4.74
N THR A 96 11.95 0.85 -4.03
CA THR A 96 12.35 0.96 -2.62
C THR A 96 13.86 0.83 -2.42
N GLN A 97 14.61 0.56 -3.48
CA GLN A 97 16.05 0.28 -3.40
C GLN A 97 16.88 1.55 -3.11
N GLY A 98 17.81 1.43 -2.14
CA GLY A 98 18.78 2.47 -1.79
C GLY A 98 18.20 3.64 -1.00
N ASP A 99 19.04 4.61 -0.67
CA ASP A 99 18.68 5.77 0.19
C ASP A 99 17.66 6.72 -0.44
N ALA A 100 17.48 6.65 -1.75
CA ALA A 100 16.52 7.47 -2.51
C ALA A 100 15.26 6.70 -2.92
N GLY A 101 15.04 5.50 -2.39
CA GLY A 101 13.83 4.71 -2.60
C GLY A 101 12.65 5.17 -1.74
N ALA A 102 11.43 4.79 -2.14
CA ALA A 102 10.23 5.02 -1.34
C ALA A 102 10.32 4.29 0.01
N GLY A 103 9.85 4.94 1.08
CA GLY A 103 9.95 4.41 2.43
C GLY A 103 8.80 3.47 2.84
N GLU A 104 7.82 3.21 1.96
CA GLU A 104 6.67 2.35 2.25
C GLU A 104 5.98 1.92 0.96
N ILE A 105 5.39 0.72 0.95
CA ILE A 105 4.59 0.20 -0.15
C ILE A 105 3.12 0.08 0.27
N LEU A 106 2.21 0.61 -0.55
CA LEU A 106 0.78 0.29 -0.50
C LEU A 106 0.47 -0.70 -1.62
N LEU A 107 0.29 -1.97 -1.25
CA LEU A 107 0.11 -3.08 -2.20
C LEU A 107 -1.36 -3.48 -2.28
N THR A 108 -2.00 -3.23 -3.41
CA THR A 108 -3.38 -3.63 -3.66
C THR A 108 -3.45 -4.81 -4.62
N SER A 109 -4.02 -5.93 -4.16
CA SER A 109 -4.39 -7.02 -5.05
C SER A 109 -5.68 -6.69 -5.78
N MET A 110 -5.61 -6.54 -7.10
CA MET A 110 -6.78 -6.32 -7.95
C MET A 110 -7.68 -7.55 -8.05
N ASP A 111 -7.11 -8.74 -7.84
CA ASP A 111 -7.88 -9.99 -7.85
C ASP A 111 -8.74 -10.14 -6.60
N ARG A 112 -8.38 -9.45 -5.51
CA ARG A 112 -9.07 -9.50 -4.22
C ARG A 112 -9.88 -8.24 -3.92
N ASP A 113 -9.52 -7.11 -4.51
CA ASP A 113 -10.20 -5.84 -4.22
C ASP A 113 -11.71 -5.93 -4.52
N GLY A 114 -12.52 -5.58 -3.53
CA GLY A 114 -13.99 -5.65 -3.58
C GLY A 114 -14.60 -7.04 -3.38
N THR A 115 -13.82 -8.14 -3.29
CA THR A 115 -14.37 -9.50 -3.17
C THR A 115 -14.86 -9.86 -1.77
N LYS A 116 -14.26 -9.28 -0.72
CA LYS A 116 -14.43 -9.66 0.69
C LYS A 116 -13.91 -11.07 1.05
N ASP A 117 -13.06 -11.69 0.21
CA ASP A 117 -12.53 -13.05 0.38
C ASP A 117 -11.14 -13.09 1.03
N GLY A 118 -10.70 -12.00 1.66
CA GLY A 118 -9.39 -11.84 2.27
C GLY A 118 -8.33 -11.32 1.30
N PHE A 119 -7.16 -10.98 1.87
CA PHE A 119 -6.02 -10.50 1.09
C PHE A 119 -5.45 -11.56 0.13
N ASP A 120 -4.73 -11.15 -0.91
CA ASP A 120 -3.83 -12.05 -1.65
C ASP A 120 -2.56 -12.27 -0.81
N LEU A 121 -2.62 -13.28 0.06
CA LEU A 121 -1.53 -13.59 1.00
C LEU A 121 -0.25 -14.01 0.29
N GLU A 122 -0.38 -14.66 -0.88
CA GLU A 122 0.78 -15.08 -1.67
C GLU A 122 1.51 -13.88 -2.28
N LEU A 123 0.75 -12.94 -2.87
CA LEU A 123 1.30 -11.67 -3.38
C LEU A 123 1.95 -10.86 -2.25
N THR A 124 1.21 -10.68 -1.15
CA THR A 124 1.68 -9.88 0.00
C THR A 124 2.98 -10.45 0.53
N LYS A 125 3.05 -11.76 0.76
CA LYS A 125 4.26 -12.44 1.24
C LYS A 125 5.43 -12.35 0.26
N ALA A 126 5.16 -12.47 -1.03
CA ALA A 126 6.19 -12.38 -2.06
C ALA A 126 6.84 -11.00 -2.09
N VAL A 127 6.03 -9.94 -1.97
CA VAL A 127 6.55 -8.55 -1.91
C VAL A 127 7.23 -8.28 -0.57
N SER A 128 6.62 -8.62 0.57
CA SER A 128 7.20 -8.39 1.90
C SER A 128 8.55 -9.09 2.09
N ASN A 129 8.74 -10.26 1.48
CA ASN A 129 10.03 -10.96 1.51
C ASN A 129 11.10 -10.36 0.57
N ALA A 130 10.71 -9.54 -0.38
CA ALA A 130 11.60 -9.00 -1.40
C ALA A 130 12.11 -7.58 -1.09
N VAL A 131 11.51 -6.90 -0.12
CA VAL A 131 11.82 -5.50 0.23
C VAL A 131 12.12 -5.34 1.71
N ASP A 132 12.87 -4.29 2.06
CA ASP A 132 13.23 -3.96 3.45
C ASP A 132 12.39 -2.81 4.03
N VAL A 133 11.38 -2.34 3.29
CA VAL A 133 10.48 -1.27 3.72
C VAL A 133 9.11 -1.83 4.11
N PRO A 134 8.35 -1.15 5.01
CA PRO A 134 7.02 -1.58 5.38
C PRO A 134 6.08 -1.76 4.20
N VAL A 135 5.32 -2.87 4.22
CA VAL A 135 4.30 -3.20 3.22
C VAL A 135 2.91 -3.14 3.86
N ILE A 136 2.04 -2.33 3.27
CA ILE A 136 0.62 -2.22 3.63
C ILE A 136 -0.18 -3.10 2.67
N ALA A 137 -0.80 -4.17 3.18
CA ALA A 137 -1.69 -5.01 2.37
C ALA A 137 -3.06 -4.33 2.17
N SER A 138 -3.56 -4.36 0.94
CA SER A 138 -4.83 -3.77 0.53
C SER A 138 -5.59 -4.66 -0.45
N GLY A 139 -6.93 -4.61 -0.37
CA GLY A 139 -7.86 -5.33 -1.25
C GLY A 139 -8.31 -6.69 -0.68
N GLY A 140 -9.63 -6.87 -0.55
CA GLY A 140 -10.27 -8.14 -0.20
C GLY A 140 -10.76 -8.29 1.23
N VAL A 141 -10.57 -7.32 2.11
CA VAL A 141 -11.01 -7.45 3.52
C VAL A 141 -12.53 -7.51 3.61
N GLY A 142 -13.05 -8.59 4.22
CA GLY A 142 -14.48 -8.81 4.46
C GLY A 142 -14.79 -9.22 5.91
N SER A 143 -13.78 -9.60 6.70
CA SER A 143 -13.94 -9.96 8.11
C SER A 143 -12.76 -9.45 8.96
N LEU A 144 -12.87 -9.54 10.27
CA LEU A 144 -11.79 -9.15 11.20
C LEU A 144 -10.61 -10.13 11.15
N GLU A 145 -10.88 -11.41 10.90
CA GLU A 145 -9.87 -12.46 10.74
C GLU A 145 -8.93 -12.17 9.57
N HIS A 146 -9.45 -11.66 8.46
CA HIS A 146 -8.64 -11.30 7.30
C HIS A 146 -7.55 -10.27 7.64
N LEU A 147 -7.80 -9.37 8.59
CA LEU A 147 -6.80 -8.38 9.03
C LEU A 147 -5.60 -9.07 9.70
N ALA A 148 -5.87 -10.06 10.58
CA ALA A 148 -4.83 -10.83 11.23
C ALA A 148 -4.06 -11.72 10.24
N GLU A 149 -4.76 -12.36 9.29
CA GLU A 149 -4.15 -13.19 8.25
C GLU A 149 -3.18 -12.39 7.38
N GLY A 150 -3.52 -11.15 7.02
CA GLY A 150 -2.65 -10.26 6.25
C GLY A 150 -1.30 -10.02 6.91
N VAL A 151 -1.27 -9.88 8.24
CA VAL A 151 -0.04 -9.72 9.02
C VAL A 151 0.66 -11.06 9.21
N ILE A 152 -0.03 -12.07 9.76
CA ILE A 152 0.60 -13.33 10.20
C ILE A 152 1.06 -14.19 9.02
N HIS A 153 0.22 -14.29 7.99
CA HIS A 153 0.47 -15.17 6.84
C HIS A 153 1.00 -14.42 5.62
N GLY A 154 0.52 -13.18 5.42
CA GLY A 154 1.00 -12.31 4.35
C GLY A 154 2.32 -11.61 4.67
N GLY A 155 2.69 -11.48 5.93
CA GLY A 155 3.90 -10.77 6.36
C GLY A 155 3.79 -9.24 6.16
N ALA A 156 2.57 -8.70 6.10
CA ALA A 156 2.36 -7.26 6.00
C ALA A 156 2.66 -6.56 7.34
N ASP A 157 3.27 -5.39 7.27
CA ASP A 157 3.52 -4.52 8.45
C ASP A 157 2.28 -3.73 8.84
N ALA A 158 1.38 -3.49 7.89
CA ALA A 158 0.10 -2.86 8.12
C ALA A 158 -0.97 -3.41 7.15
N VAL A 159 -2.24 -3.23 7.51
CA VAL A 159 -3.37 -3.66 6.70
C VAL A 159 -4.34 -2.50 6.49
N LEU A 160 -4.87 -2.38 5.27
CA LEU A 160 -5.84 -1.38 4.87
C LEU A 160 -7.16 -2.05 4.54
N ALA A 161 -8.25 -1.55 5.13
CA ALA A 161 -9.61 -1.95 4.80
C ALA A 161 -10.47 -0.71 4.54
N ALA A 162 -11.37 -0.81 3.59
CA ALA A 162 -12.27 0.28 3.21
C ALA A 162 -13.73 -0.04 3.56
N SER A 163 -14.33 -1.00 2.89
CA SER A 163 -15.78 -1.26 2.95
C SER A 163 -16.27 -1.59 4.35
N ILE A 164 -15.58 -2.44 5.10
CA ILE A 164 -16.00 -2.87 6.44
C ILE A 164 -16.09 -1.69 7.43
N PHE A 165 -15.25 -0.67 7.26
CA PHE A 165 -15.29 0.55 8.07
C PHE A 165 -16.24 1.59 7.47
N HIS A 166 -16.24 1.75 6.14
CA HIS A 166 -17.10 2.72 5.46
C HIS A 166 -18.59 2.44 5.67
N PHE A 167 -18.97 1.17 5.62
CA PHE A 167 -20.37 0.75 5.85
C PHE A 167 -20.67 0.42 7.32
N ALA A 168 -19.74 0.73 8.23
CA ALA A 168 -19.89 0.50 9.66
C ALA A 168 -20.23 -0.97 10.02
N GLU A 169 -19.70 -1.94 9.23
CA GLU A 169 -19.82 -3.37 9.54
C GLU A 169 -19.01 -3.68 10.82
N PHE A 170 -17.86 -3.03 10.97
CA PHE A 170 -16.99 -3.08 12.15
C PHE A 170 -16.43 -1.70 12.47
N THR A 171 -16.07 -1.49 13.73
CA THR A 171 -15.31 -0.32 14.17
C THR A 171 -13.80 -0.59 14.11
N VAL A 172 -13.00 0.47 14.05
CA VAL A 172 -11.53 0.36 14.12
C VAL A 172 -11.09 -0.24 15.48
N GLU A 173 -11.83 0.03 16.55
CA GLU A 173 -11.56 -0.52 17.88
C GLU A 173 -11.75 -2.06 17.90
N GLU A 174 -12.86 -2.56 17.34
CA GLU A 174 -13.12 -4.00 17.21
C GLU A 174 -12.03 -4.68 16.37
N ALA A 175 -11.64 -4.07 15.25
CA ALA A 175 -10.56 -4.56 14.41
C ALA A 175 -9.24 -4.69 15.17
N LYS A 176 -8.85 -3.67 15.93
CA LYS A 176 -7.64 -3.69 16.75
C LYS A 176 -7.70 -4.72 17.87
N LYS A 177 -8.84 -4.86 18.56
CA LYS A 177 -9.02 -5.89 19.59
C LYS A 177 -8.92 -7.30 19.01
N SER A 178 -9.50 -7.54 17.83
CA SER A 178 -9.39 -8.81 17.13
C SER A 178 -7.93 -9.11 16.78
N MET A 179 -7.21 -8.17 16.18
CA MET A 179 -5.78 -8.34 15.86
C MET A 179 -4.94 -8.62 17.12
N GLN A 180 -5.20 -7.91 18.23
CA GLN A 180 -4.54 -8.15 19.52
C GLN A 180 -4.83 -9.57 20.05
N GLY A 181 -6.06 -10.07 19.88
CA GLY A 181 -6.43 -11.43 20.24
C GLY A 181 -5.66 -12.51 19.46
N HIS A 182 -5.14 -12.19 18.28
CA HIS A 182 -4.25 -13.02 17.48
C HIS A 182 -2.75 -12.79 17.77
N GLY A 183 -2.42 -12.06 18.84
CA GLY A 183 -1.04 -11.78 19.25
C GLY A 183 -0.33 -10.69 18.44
N ILE A 184 -1.06 -9.91 17.65
CA ILE A 184 -0.49 -8.80 16.89
C ILE A 184 -0.47 -7.55 17.79
N GLU A 185 0.70 -6.91 17.88
CA GLU A 185 0.83 -5.65 18.62
C GLU A 185 0.13 -4.51 17.87
N VAL A 186 -0.84 -3.90 18.52
CA VAL A 186 -1.59 -2.76 17.98
C VAL A 186 -1.77 -1.68 19.05
N ARG A 187 -1.76 -0.42 18.63
CA ARG A 187 -2.08 0.70 19.53
C ARG A 187 -3.61 0.82 19.64
N LEU A 188 -4.16 0.49 20.80
CA LEU A 188 -5.57 0.69 21.13
C LEU A 188 -5.92 2.18 21.32
#